data_da95671b845c85431b1660347bcd9483
#
_entry.id   da95671b845c85431b1660347bcd9483
#
_cell.length_a   1.000
_cell.length_b   1.000
_cell.length_c   1.000
_cell.angle_alpha   90.00
_cell.angle_beta   90.00
_cell.angle_gamma   90.00
#
_symmetry.space_group_name_H-M   'P 1'
#
loop_
_entity.id
_entity.type
_entity.pdbx_description
1 polymer ?
#
loop_
_entity_poly.entity_id
_entity_poly.type
_entity_poly.pdbx_seq_one_letter_code
_entity_poly.pdbx_strand_id
1 'polypeptide(L)'
;IGLGIPAEPLFRSVCMVKVTKENTTIVGGAGDKDAIAARIAQIRSQIEAATSDFDREKLQERLAKLAGGVAVIKVGAATEVEMKDKKLRIEDALNATKAAVQEGVVAGGGTAPINAIPAVRALCDTLEGDERTGAKIVLKALEAPLRQISKNAGLEGSVIIDKIISANKPNYGFDAQNEVFVEDMIAAGIVDPTKVTRSALENAASVAEMVLTTESLVADLPEPPAAPAAGGDMGGMGG
;
A
#
# COMPACT_ATOMS: atom_id res chain seq x y z
N ILE A 1 -27.45 8.70 -3.53
CA ILE A 1 -28.26 9.44 -2.54
C ILE A 1 -27.79 10.89 -2.64
N GLY A 2 -28.60 11.74 -3.31
CA GLY A 2 -28.28 13.14 -3.53
C GLY A 2 -28.19 13.89 -2.20
N LEU A 3 -27.05 14.51 -1.95
CA LEU A 3 -26.90 15.50 -0.89
C LEU A 3 -27.72 16.73 -1.32
N GLY A 4 -28.88 16.94 -0.69
CA GLY A 4 -29.71 18.11 -0.86
C GLY A 4 -29.08 19.38 -0.29
N ILE A 5 -27.99 19.84 -0.92
CA ILE A 5 -27.48 21.19 -0.74
C ILE A 5 -27.99 21.97 -1.95
N PRO A 6 -28.74 23.06 -1.76
CA PRO A 6 -29.23 23.88 -2.88
C PRO A 6 -28.05 24.36 -3.71
N ALA A 7 -28.04 24.01 -4.98
CA ALA A 7 -26.90 24.25 -5.90
C ALA A 7 -26.70 25.74 -6.26
N GLU A 8 -27.66 26.60 -6.06
CA GLU A 8 -27.64 27.97 -6.61
C GLU A 8 -26.66 28.97 -5.97
N PRO A 9 -26.34 28.97 -4.66
CA PRO A 9 -25.33 29.89 -4.13
C PRO A 9 -23.89 29.41 -4.29
N LEU A 10 -23.67 28.10 -4.48
CA LEU A 10 -22.34 27.48 -4.47
C LEU A 10 -21.47 27.76 -5.71
N PHE A 11 -22.08 28.08 -6.85
CA PHE A 11 -21.36 28.21 -8.12
C PHE A 11 -20.84 29.62 -8.45
N ARG A 12 -21.21 30.66 -7.69
CA ARG A 12 -20.82 32.03 -7.98
C ARG A 12 -19.42 32.45 -7.52
N SER A 13 -18.71 31.64 -6.72
CA SER A 13 -17.39 32.01 -6.19
C SER A 13 -16.50 30.79 -5.91
N VAL A 14 -16.52 29.79 -6.77
CA VAL A 14 -15.71 28.59 -6.58
C VAL A 14 -14.37 28.73 -7.29
N CYS A 15 -13.23 28.54 -6.57
CA CYS A 15 -11.90 28.59 -7.17
C CYS A 15 -11.61 27.40 -8.08
N MET A 16 -12.07 26.21 -7.70
CA MET A 16 -11.86 24.98 -8.46
C MET A 16 -12.93 23.94 -8.16
N VAL A 17 -13.44 23.30 -9.20
CA VAL A 17 -14.29 22.11 -9.09
C VAL A 17 -13.60 20.96 -9.83
N LYS A 18 -13.36 19.85 -9.12
CA LYS A 18 -12.84 18.61 -9.69
C LYS A 18 -13.86 17.51 -9.50
N VAL A 19 -14.37 16.99 -10.60
CA VAL A 19 -15.33 15.89 -10.63
C VAL A 19 -14.61 14.63 -11.06
N THR A 20 -14.75 13.57 -10.28
CA THR A 20 -14.31 12.21 -10.61
C THR A 20 -15.51 11.27 -10.55
N LYS A 21 -15.34 10.02 -10.96
CA LYS A 21 -16.41 9.00 -10.91
C LYS A 21 -16.98 8.82 -9.51
N GLU A 22 -16.16 8.99 -8.49
CA GLU A 22 -16.51 8.69 -7.09
C GLU A 22 -16.67 9.93 -6.22
N ASN A 23 -16.04 11.06 -6.60
CA ASN A 23 -15.96 12.25 -5.76
C ASN A 23 -16.12 13.53 -6.58
N THR A 24 -16.83 14.49 -5.99
CA THR A 24 -16.83 15.88 -6.45
C THR A 24 -16.16 16.75 -5.39
N THR A 25 -15.03 17.36 -5.72
CA THR A 25 -14.26 18.22 -4.83
C THR A 25 -14.44 19.66 -5.23
N ILE A 26 -14.91 20.50 -4.30
CA ILE A 26 -15.10 21.93 -4.46
C ILE A 26 -14.09 22.64 -3.56
N VAL A 27 -13.19 23.42 -4.14
CA VAL A 27 -12.16 24.18 -3.41
C VAL A 27 -12.53 25.66 -3.42
N GLY A 28 -12.53 26.29 -2.23
CA GLY A 28 -12.85 27.71 -2.08
C GLY A 28 -14.33 28.03 -2.32
N GLY A 29 -15.22 27.14 -1.92
CA GLY A 29 -16.67 27.36 -2.00
C GLY A 29 -17.14 28.47 -1.07
N ALA A 30 -18.21 29.18 -1.46
CA ALA A 30 -18.83 30.27 -0.70
C ALA A 30 -19.99 29.80 0.21
N GLY A 31 -19.94 28.54 0.69
CA GLY A 31 -20.95 27.98 1.59
C GLY A 31 -20.96 28.63 2.97
N ASP A 32 -22.09 28.47 3.68
CA ASP A 32 -22.24 28.92 5.06
C ASP A 32 -21.29 28.12 5.98
N LYS A 33 -20.47 28.84 6.75
CA LYS A 33 -19.49 28.26 7.67
C LYS A 33 -20.14 27.52 8.82
N ASP A 34 -21.29 27.98 9.32
CA ASP A 34 -22.01 27.35 10.43
C ASP A 34 -22.65 26.03 9.96
N ALA A 35 -23.18 25.99 8.75
CA ALA A 35 -23.69 24.75 8.14
C ALA A 35 -22.57 23.72 7.92
N ILE A 36 -21.38 24.15 7.53
CA ILE A 36 -20.20 23.29 7.39
C ILE A 36 -19.76 22.76 8.76
N ALA A 37 -19.72 23.59 9.79
CA ALA A 37 -19.37 23.19 11.14
C ALA A 37 -20.38 22.16 11.72
N ALA A 38 -21.67 22.38 11.51
CA ALA A 38 -22.71 21.43 11.89
C ALA A 38 -22.54 20.08 11.17
N ARG A 39 -22.19 20.10 9.88
CA ARG A 39 -21.92 18.88 9.11
C ARG A 39 -20.68 18.13 9.60
N ILE A 40 -19.62 18.84 9.97
CA ILE A 40 -18.42 18.27 10.60
C ILE A 40 -18.76 17.57 11.91
N ALA A 41 -19.55 18.20 12.77
CA ALA A 41 -20.00 17.59 14.03
C ALA A 41 -20.83 16.32 13.79
N GLN A 42 -21.73 16.34 12.81
CA GLN A 42 -22.52 15.17 12.43
C GLN A 42 -21.62 14.00 11.93
N ILE A 43 -20.61 14.29 11.10
CA ILE A 43 -19.69 13.26 10.60
C ILE A 43 -18.86 12.66 11.74
N ARG A 44 -18.42 13.47 12.71
CA ARG A 44 -17.71 12.97 13.90
C ARG A 44 -18.54 11.97 14.69
N SER A 45 -19.81 12.29 14.94
CA SER A 45 -20.72 11.37 15.59
C SER A 45 -20.95 10.07 14.80
N GLN A 46 -21.00 10.16 13.46
CA GLN A 46 -21.09 8.98 12.60
C GLN A 46 -19.84 8.10 12.67
N ILE A 47 -18.64 8.69 12.79
CA ILE A 47 -17.38 7.94 12.96
C ILE A 47 -17.39 7.13 14.26
N GLU A 48 -17.89 7.74 15.36
CA GLU A 48 -18.00 7.06 16.65
C GLU A 48 -19.01 5.91 16.62
N ALA A 49 -20.10 6.06 15.86
CA ALA A 49 -21.14 5.05 15.71
C ALA A 49 -20.83 3.97 14.66
N ALA A 50 -19.80 4.16 13.82
CA ALA A 50 -19.47 3.24 12.75
C ALA A 50 -18.87 1.93 13.29
N THR A 51 -19.48 0.81 12.93
CA THR A 51 -19.04 -0.54 13.30
C THR A 51 -18.05 -1.15 12.28
N SER A 52 -18.09 -0.68 11.03
CA SER A 52 -17.21 -1.12 9.95
C SER A 52 -15.98 -0.22 9.87
N ASP A 53 -14.79 -0.83 9.82
CA ASP A 53 -13.54 -0.08 9.65
C ASP A 53 -13.46 0.64 8.30
N PHE A 54 -14.03 0.03 7.25
CA PHE A 54 -14.13 0.66 5.94
C PHE A 54 -15.00 1.93 5.96
N ASP A 55 -16.17 1.86 6.57
CA ASP A 55 -17.06 3.02 6.69
C ASP A 55 -16.43 4.12 7.55
N ARG A 56 -15.74 3.74 8.64
CA ARG A 56 -15.00 4.66 9.50
C ARG A 56 -13.91 5.39 8.70
N GLU A 57 -13.12 4.68 7.88
CA GLU A 57 -12.09 5.28 7.04
C GLU A 57 -12.67 6.27 6.02
N LYS A 58 -13.78 5.91 5.37
CA LYS A 58 -14.47 6.80 4.41
C LYS A 58 -15.05 8.05 5.06
N LEU A 59 -15.58 7.93 6.27
CA LEU A 59 -16.07 9.06 7.05
C LEU A 59 -14.92 9.96 7.50
N GLN A 60 -13.79 9.40 7.93
CA GLN A 60 -12.58 10.16 8.29
C GLN A 60 -12.01 10.92 7.10
N GLU A 61 -11.95 10.30 5.90
CA GLU A 61 -11.52 10.97 4.67
C GLU A 61 -12.43 12.15 4.33
N ARG A 62 -13.76 11.99 4.48
CA ARG A 62 -14.74 13.05 4.26
C ARG A 62 -14.58 14.18 5.27
N LEU A 63 -14.37 13.83 6.54
CA LEU A 63 -14.13 14.80 7.60
C LEU A 63 -12.86 15.62 7.33
N ALA A 64 -11.77 14.99 6.94
CA ALA A 64 -10.51 15.65 6.64
C ALA A 64 -10.67 16.69 5.51
N LYS A 65 -11.41 16.35 4.45
CA LYS A 65 -11.69 17.27 3.33
C LYS A 65 -12.51 18.48 3.75
N LEU A 66 -13.45 18.31 4.68
CA LEU A 66 -14.31 19.41 5.16
C LEU A 66 -13.63 20.28 6.22
N ALA A 67 -12.89 19.67 7.15
CA ALA A 67 -12.29 20.35 8.29
C ALA A 67 -10.90 20.91 8.02
N GLY A 68 -10.09 20.20 7.23
CA GLY A 68 -8.69 20.52 6.97
C GLY A 68 -8.41 21.19 5.61
N GLY A 69 -9.41 21.27 4.75
CA GLY A 69 -9.24 21.72 3.36
C GLY A 69 -8.69 20.63 2.43
N VAL A 70 -8.38 21.03 1.19
CA VAL A 70 -7.87 20.14 0.15
C VAL A 70 -6.53 20.66 -0.36
N ALA A 71 -5.47 19.88 -0.16
CA ALA A 71 -4.18 20.17 -0.78
C ALA A 71 -4.16 19.59 -2.21
N VAL A 72 -3.66 20.36 -3.16
CA VAL A 72 -3.52 19.94 -4.55
C VAL A 72 -2.03 19.91 -4.92
N ILE A 73 -1.52 18.69 -5.17
CA ILE A 73 -0.16 18.50 -5.67
C ILE A 73 -0.23 18.42 -7.19
N LYS A 74 0.36 19.41 -7.88
CA LYS A 74 0.46 19.42 -9.33
C LYS A 74 1.71 18.68 -9.77
N VAL A 75 1.54 17.69 -10.64
CA VAL A 75 2.63 16.85 -11.16
C VAL A 75 2.79 17.11 -12.64
N GLY A 76 4.03 17.32 -13.08
CA GLY A 76 4.37 17.49 -14.49
C GLY A 76 5.66 16.74 -14.84
N ALA A 77 5.82 16.41 -16.12
CA ALA A 77 7.03 15.80 -16.68
C ALA A 77 7.12 16.12 -18.17
N ALA A 78 8.24 15.80 -18.80
CA ALA A 78 8.48 16.02 -20.22
C ALA A 78 7.63 15.11 -21.11
N THR A 79 7.31 13.91 -20.65
CA THR A 79 6.51 12.91 -21.37
C THR A 79 5.30 12.46 -20.55
N GLU A 80 4.27 11.97 -21.22
CA GLU A 80 3.07 11.44 -20.56
C GLU A 80 3.38 10.20 -19.68
N VAL A 81 4.26 9.33 -20.16
CA VAL A 81 4.68 8.13 -19.42
C VAL A 81 5.39 8.52 -18.12
N GLU A 82 6.34 9.45 -18.19
CA GLU A 82 7.07 9.94 -17.02
C GLU A 82 6.13 10.67 -16.04
N MET A 83 5.19 11.45 -16.54
CA MET A 83 4.18 12.12 -15.70
C MET A 83 3.31 11.11 -14.97
N LYS A 84 2.90 10.03 -15.65
CA LYS A 84 2.11 8.96 -15.05
C LYS A 84 2.91 8.21 -13.97
N ASP A 85 4.18 7.90 -14.22
CA ASP A 85 5.07 7.26 -13.24
C ASP A 85 5.24 8.15 -11.99
N LYS A 86 5.56 9.43 -12.15
CA LYS A 86 5.65 10.39 -11.04
C LYS A 86 4.35 10.50 -10.25
N LYS A 87 3.21 10.52 -10.94
CA LYS A 87 1.90 10.56 -10.29
C LYS A 87 1.68 9.33 -9.42
N LEU A 88 1.95 8.14 -9.95
CA LEU A 88 1.79 6.88 -9.22
C LEU A 88 2.71 6.80 -8.00
N ARG A 89 3.96 7.26 -8.12
CA ARG A 89 4.90 7.31 -6.98
C ARG A 89 4.42 8.25 -5.87
N ILE A 90 3.87 9.41 -6.22
CA ILE A 90 3.32 10.36 -5.24
C ILE A 90 2.06 9.78 -4.58
N GLU A 91 1.22 9.10 -5.34
CA GLU A 91 0.02 8.43 -4.82
C GLU A 91 0.38 7.30 -3.84
N ASP A 92 1.38 6.50 -4.18
CA ASP A 92 1.94 5.46 -3.30
C ASP A 92 2.51 6.05 -2.01
N ALA A 93 3.35 7.07 -2.10
CA ALA A 93 3.89 7.77 -0.94
C ALA A 93 2.81 8.37 -0.04
N LEU A 94 1.73 8.91 -0.63
CA LEU A 94 0.59 9.43 0.12
C LEU A 94 -0.14 8.32 0.89
N ASN A 95 -0.37 7.18 0.24
CA ASN A 95 -1.04 6.03 0.86
C ASN A 95 -0.17 5.42 1.96
N ALA A 96 1.13 5.29 1.75
CA ALA A 96 2.09 4.86 2.77
C ALA A 96 2.09 5.80 3.98
N THR A 97 2.08 7.12 3.75
CA THR A 97 2.02 8.11 4.83
C THR A 97 0.72 8.02 5.63
N LYS A 98 -0.42 7.83 4.96
CA LYS A 98 -1.71 7.62 5.65
C LYS A 98 -1.69 6.36 6.52
N ALA A 99 -1.15 5.26 6.00
CA ALA A 99 -1.02 4.02 6.75
C ALA A 99 -0.08 4.19 7.97
N ALA A 100 1.01 4.93 7.81
CA ALA A 100 1.94 5.24 8.89
C ALA A 100 1.32 6.09 10.01
N VAL A 101 0.44 7.03 9.67
CA VAL A 101 -0.30 7.83 10.66
C VAL A 101 -1.26 6.97 11.47
N GLN A 102 -1.79 5.90 10.90
CA GLN A 102 -2.77 5.03 11.57
C GLN A 102 -2.14 4.07 12.59
N GLU A 103 -1.03 3.42 12.23
CA GLU A 103 -0.44 2.35 13.05
C GLU A 103 1.07 2.55 13.33
N GLY A 104 1.63 3.71 12.94
CA GLY A 104 3.05 3.98 13.12
C GLY A 104 3.92 3.35 12.04
N VAL A 105 5.22 3.36 12.29
CA VAL A 105 6.26 2.86 11.40
C VAL A 105 7.11 1.79 12.06
N VAL A 106 7.69 0.92 11.26
CA VAL A 106 8.66 -0.11 11.64
C VAL A 106 9.93 0.01 10.79
N ALA A 107 10.97 -0.70 11.16
CA ALA A 107 12.19 -0.79 10.34
C ALA A 107 11.85 -1.34 8.95
N GLY A 108 12.23 -0.60 7.92
CA GLY A 108 11.94 -0.91 6.53
C GLY A 108 12.91 -1.92 5.91
N GLY A 109 12.84 -2.02 4.58
CA GLY A 109 13.76 -2.87 3.83
C GLY A 109 13.60 -4.37 4.10
N GLY A 110 12.45 -4.83 4.57
CA GLY A 110 12.22 -6.22 4.96
C GLY A 110 12.79 -6.60 6.34
N THR A 111 13.28 -5.63 7.11
CA THR A 111 13.86 -5.85 8.44
C THR A 111 12.81 -6.22 9.50
N ALA A 112 11.62 -5.58 9.46
CA ALA A 112 10.57 -5.85 10.44
C ALA A 112 10.10 -7.31 10.47
N PRO A 113 9.84 -8.00 9.33
CA PRO A 113 9.58 -9.44 9.33
C PRO A 113 10.70 -10.28 9.93
N ILE A 114 11.97 -9.93 9.68
CA ILE A 114 13.13 -10.65 10.27
C ILE A 114 13.13 -10.49 11.79
N ASN A 115 12.83 -9.31 12.30
CA ASN A 115 12.75 -9.05 13.74
C ASN A 115 11.62 -9.83 14.43
N ALA A 116 10.60 -10.27 13.69
CA ALA A 116 9.52 -11.12 14.20
C ALA A 116 9.91 -12.62 14.29
N ILE A 117 10.99 -13.06 13.63
CA ILE A 117 11.42 -14.47 13.57
C ILE A 117 11.62 -15.08 14.97
N PRO A 118 12.29 -14.44 15.95
CA PRO A 118 12.46 -15.02 17.26
C PRO A 118 11.14 -15.33 17.97
N ALA A 119 10.14 -14.44 17.86
CA ALA A 119 8.83 -14.65 18.48
C ALA A 119 8.07 -15.82 17.83
N VAL A 120 8.10 -15.93 16.50
CA VAL A 120 7.47 -17.05 15.79
C VAL A 120 8.20 -18.36 16.06
N ARG A 121 9.53 -18.33 16.21
CA ARG A 121 10.32 -19.52 16.59
C ARG A 121 9.94 -20.03 17.98
N ALA A 122 9.82 -19.14 18.96
CA ALA A 122 9.36 -19.48 20.29
C ALA A 122 7.94 -20.10 20.25
N LEU A 123 7.05 -19.57 19.43
CA LEU A 123 5.72 -20.16 19.21
C LEU A 123 5.83 -21.57 18.61
N CYS A 124 6.70 -21.80 17.61
CA CYS A 124 6.89 -23.14 17.02
C CYS A 124 7.30 -24.20 18.04
N ASP A 125 8.00 -23.78 19.11
CA ASP A 125 8.44 -24.71 20.17
C ASP A 125 7.31 -25.11 21.11
N THR A 126 6.22 -24.36 21.14
CA THR A 126 5.00 -24.67 21.93
C THR A 126 3.96 -25.49 21.18
N LEU A 127 4.11 -25.62 19.85
CA LEU A 127 3.16 -26.27 18.95
C LEU A 127 3.65 -27.69 18.58
N GLU A 128 2.70 -28.57 18.26
CA GLU A 128 2.96 -29.95 17.82
C GLU A 128 2.28 -30.26 16.47
N GLY A 129 2.71 -31.33 15.81
CA GLY A 129 2.08 -31.85 14.59
C GLY A 129 1.99 -30.82 13.46
N ASP A 130 0.80 -30.72 12.87
CA ASP A 130 0.54 -29.87 11.69
C ASP A 130 0.56 -28.39 12.03
N GLU A 131 0.15 -27.99 13.22
CA GLU A 131 0.22 -26.60 13.67
C GLU A 131 1.68 -26.11 13.73
N ARG A 132 2.59 -26.94 14.24
CA ARG A 132 4.02 -26.65 14.22
C ARG A 132 4.56 -26.54 12.80
N THR A 133 4.07 -27.36 11.89
CA THR A 133 4.46 -27.33 10.48
C THR A 133 3.99 -26.03 9.83
N GLY A 134 2.75 -25.61 10.06
CA GLY A 134 2.22 -24.32 9.59
C GLY A 134 3.02 -23.12 10.11
N ALA A 135 3.33 -23.11 11.41
CA ALA A 135 4.16 -22.05 12.01
C ALA A 135 5.58 -22.00 11.40
N LYS A 136 6.18 -23.14 11.05
CA LYS A 136 7.48 -23.19 10.35
C LYS A 136 7.40 -22.64 8.92
N ILE A 137 6.27 -22.83 8.23
CA ILE A 137 6.04 -22.23 6.90
C ILE A 137 6.04 -20.70 7.02
N VAL A 138 5.30 -20.15 8.00
CA VAL A 138 5.29 -18.71 8.27
C VAL A 138 6.69 -18.22 8.62
N LEU A 139 7.41 -18.91 9.49
CA LEU A 139 8.78 -18.57 9.85
C LEU A 139 9.68 -18.39 8.63
N LYS A 140 9.60 -19.31 7.68
CA LYS A 140 10.37 -19.24 6.45
C LYS A 140 9.89 -18.12 5.52
N ALA A 141 8.59 -17.85 5.48
CA ALA A 141 8.02 -16.79 4.67
C ALA A 141 8.46 -15.39 5.13
N LEU A 142 8.73 -15.19 6.42
CA LEU A 142 9.21 -13.91 6.97
C LEU A 142 10.57 -13.47 6.37
N GLU A 143 11.37 -14.39 5.87
CA GLU A 143 12.64 -14.07 5.20
C GLU A 143 12.45 -13.55 3.76
N ALA A 144 11.32 -13.86 3.12
CA ALA A 144 11.13 -13.64 1.70
C ALA A 144 11.24 -12.18 1.27
N PRO A 145 10.70 -11.17 1.99
CA PRO A 145 10.81 -9.77 1.59
C PRO A 145 12.27 -9.29 1.49
N LEU A 146 13.05 -9.50 2.55
CA LEU A 146 14.46 -9.09 2.56
C LEU A 146 15.31 -9.88 1.54
N ARG A 147 15.02 -11.17 1.39
CA ARG A 147 15.68 -12.02 0.39
C ARG A 147 15.43 -11.50 -1.02
N GLN A 148 14.19 -11.08 -1.32
CA GLN A 148 13.85 -10.53 -2.63
C GLN A 148 14.50 -9.17 -2.87
N ILE A 149 14.53 -8.29 -1.86
CA ILE A 149 15.22 -6.99 -1.94
C ILE A 149 16.72 -7.20 -2.24
N SER A 150 17.37 -8.10 -1.49
CA SER A 150 18.79 -8.44 -1.70
C SER A 150 19.04 -8.98 -3.11
N LYS A 151 18.18 -9.89 -3.58
CA LYS A 151 18.26 -10.45 -4.95
C LYS A 151 18.10 -9.36 -6.01
N ASN A 152 17.21 -8.41 -5.82
CA ASN A 152 17.02 -7.29 -6.76
C ASN A 152 18.25 -6.38 -6.82
N ALA A 153 19.02 -6.30 -5.74
CA ALA A 153 20.31 -5.62 -5.68
C ALA A 153 21.49 -6.48 -6.17
N GLY A 154 21.24 -7.72 -6.63
CA GLY A 154 22.29 -8.64 -7.08
C GLY A 154 23.06 -9.33 -5.94
N LEU A 155 22.53 -9.29 -4.72
CA LEU A 155 23.19 -9.78 -3.52
C LEU A 155 22.58 -11.10 -3.01
N GLU A 156 23.38 -11.87 -2.23
CA GLU A 156 22.92 -13.11 -1.60
C GLU A 156 22.19 -12.82 -0.28
N GLY A 157 20.86 -12.93 -0.32
CA GLY A 157 20.00 -12.60 0.82
C GLY A 157 20.21 -13.47 2.06
N SER A 158 20.66 -14.72 1.91
CA SER A 158 20.90 -15.63 3.02
C SER A 158 21.96 -15.10 3.99
N VAL A 159 23.05 -14.56 3.43
CA VAL A 159 24.17 -14.01 4.21
C VAL A 159 23.74 -12.74 4.95
N ILE A 160 22.93 -11.90 4.29
CA ILE A 160 22.42 -10.66 4.89
C ILE A 160 21.47 -10.97 6.05
N ILE A 161 20.52 -11.90 5.84
CA ILE A 161 19.57 -12.33 6.86
C ILE A 161 20.29 -12.93 8.07
N ASP A 162 21.26 -13.81 7.86
CA ASP A 162 22.03 -14.42 8.93
C ASP A 162 22.76 -13.38 9.79
N LYS A 163 23.36 -12.37 9.15
CA LYS A 163 24.01 -11.27 9.88
C LYS A 163 23.03 -10.45 10.71
N ILE A 164 21.83 -10.16 10.20
CA ILE A 164 20.81 -9.41 10.94
C ILE A 164 20.32 -10.21 12.13
N ILE A 165 20.02 -11.51 11.95
CA ILE A 165 19.59 -12.39 13.05
C ILE A 165 20.69 -12.52 14.09
N SER A 166 21.94 -12.72 13.67
CA SER A 166 23.09 -12.90 14.56
C SER A 166 23.43 -11.64 15.35
N ALA A 167 23.18 -10.45 14.78
CA ALA A 167 23.38 -9.19 15.48
C ALA A 167 22.44 -9.03 16.68
N ASN A 168 21.27 -9.64 16.64
CA ASN A 168 20.24 -9.59 17.69
C ASN A 168 19.99 -8.17 18.26
N LYS A 169 19.98 -7.18 17.35
CA LYS A 169 19.75 -5.78 17.69
C LYS A 169 18.41 -5.33 17.10
N PRO A 170 17.57 -4.62 17.87
CA PRO A 170 16.36 -4.03 17.32
C PRO A 170 16.71 -3.04 16.22
N ASN A 171 15.91 -3.02 15.14
CA ASN A 171 16.06 -2.12 13.99
C ASN A 171 17.38 -2.21 13.20
N TYR A 172 18.28 -3.14 13.55
CA TYR A 172 19.47 -3.39 12.75
C TYR A 172 19.09 -4.05 11.44
N GLY A 173 19.50 -3.46 10.31
CA GLY A 173 19.07 -3.89 9.00
C GLY A 173 20.12 -3.68 7.92
N PHE A 174 19.70 -3.82 6.68
CA PHE A 174 20.55 -3.69 5.51
C PHE A 174 19.96 -2.68 4.52
N ASP A 175 20.75 -1.66 4.18
CA ASP A 175 20.47 -0.73 3.10
C ASP A 175 20.97 -1.31 1.78
N ALA A 176 20.04 -1.80 0.97
CA ALA A 176 20.35 -2.43 -0.31
C ALA A 176 20.79 -1.43 -1.40
N GLN A 177 20.49 -0.15 -1.24
CA GLN A 177 20.91 0.89 -2.19
C GLN A 177 22.38 1.22 -2.05
N ASN A 178 22.85 1.32 -0.79
CA ASN A 178 24.25 1.65 -0.48
C ASN A 178 25.09 0.40 -0.16
N GLU A 179 24.48 -0.78 -0.13
CA GLU A 179 25.10 -2.08 0.19
C GLU A 179 25.79 -2.10 1.58
N VAL A 180 25.19 -1.44 2.56
CA VAL A 180 25.74 -1.32 3.91
C VAL A 180 24.77 -1.81 4.98
N PHE A 181 25.32 -2.33 6.10
CA PHE A 181 24.55 -2.61 7.29
C PHE A 181 24.33 -1.31 8.09
N VAL A 182 23.11 -1.12 8.58
CA VAL A 182 22.68 0.07 9.30
C VAL A 182 22.29 -0.32 10.72
N GLU A 183 22.85 0.38 11.71
CA GLU A 183 22.61 0.09 13.14
C GLU A 183 21.17 0.36 13.57
N ASP A 184 20.52 1.37 13.00
CA ASP A 184 19.11 1.70 13.23
C ASP A 184 18.47 2.18 11.92
N MET A 185 17.66 1.33 11.31
CA MET A 185 16.95 1.62 10.07
C MET A 185 15.94 2.76 10.23
N ILE A 186 15.34 2.89 11.43
CA ILE A 186 14.37 3.98 11.69
C ILE A 186 15.09 5.32 11.75
N ALA A 187 16.22 5.39 12.47
CA ALA A 187 17.04 6.60 12.54
C ALA A 187 17.63 6.99 11.18
N ALA A 188 17.94 6.01 10.34
CA ALA A 188 18.40 6.24 8.96
C ALA A 188 17.28 6.66 7.99
N GLY A 189 16.01 6.68 8.43
CA GLY A 189 14.88 7.04 7.59
C GLY A 189 14.40 5.90 6.66
N ILE A 190 14.89 4.68 6.84
CA ILE A 190 14.47 3.50 6.08
C ILE A 190 13.36 2.82 6.88
N VAL A 191 12.12 3.21 6.58
CA VAL A 191 10.93 2.82 7.35
C VAL A 191 9.83 2.30 6.45
N ASP A 192 9.04 1.38 6.99
CA ASP A 192 7.79 0.89 6.38
C ASP A 192 6.59 1.19 7.29
N PRO A 193 5.40 1.46 6.73
CA PRO A 193 4.19 1.57 7.55
C PRO A 193 3.83 0.22 8.19
N THR A 194 3.61 0.20 9.50
CA THR A 194 3.25 -1.02 10.25
C THR A 194 2.01 -1.69 9.67
N LYS A 195 0.98 -0.90 9.35
CA LYS A 195 -0.27 -1.40 8.76
C LYS A 195 -0.03 -2.16 7.47
N VAL A 196 0.86 -1.68 6.59
CA VAL A 196 1.16 -2.33 5.30
C VAL A 196 1.85 -3.67 5.53
N THR A 197 2.89 -3.71 6.37
CA THR A 197 3.64 -4.94 6.65
C THR A 197 2.75 -6.00 7.33
N ARG A 198 1.94 -5.60 8.30
CA ARG A 198 0.99 -6.48 8.99
C ARG A 198 -0.07 -7.04 8.04
N SER A 199 -0.75 -6.15 7.29
CA SER A 199 -1.81 -6.56 6.36
C SER A 199 -1.30 -7.44 5.22
N ALA A 200 -0.06 -7.22 4.76
CA ALA A 200 0.56 -8.08 3.76
C ALA A 200 0.72 -9.51 4.27
N LEU A 201 1.18 -9.69 5.52
CA LEU A 201 1.33 -11.01 6.12
C LEU A 201 -0.03 -11.69 6.37
N GLU A 202 -1.00 -10.97 6.92
CA GLU A 202 -2.35 -11.48 7.17
C GLU A 202 -3.04 -11.93 5.88
N ASN A 203 -3.00 -11.10 4.83
CA ASN A 203 -3.59 -11.43 3.54
C ASN A 203 -2.87 -12.59 2.86
N ALA A 204 -1.56 -12.66 2.94
CA ALA A 204 -0.79 -13.78 2.40
C ALA A 204 -1.14 -15.09 3.09
N ALA A 205 -1.28 -15.08 4.42
CA ALA A 205 -1.70 -16.26 5.18
C ALA A 205 -3.12 -16.70 4.79
N SER A 206 -4.06 -15.76 4.67
CA SER A 206 -5.45 -16.06 4.27
C SER A 206 -5.54 -16.67 2.87
N VAL A 207 -4.77 -16.15 1.90
CA VAL A 207 -4.74 -16.74 0.55
C VAL A 207 -4.10 -18.13 0.56
N ALA A 208 -3.02 -18.32 1.31
CA ALA A 208 -2.37 -19.62 1.45
C ALA A 208 -3.31 -20.66 2.07
N GLU A 209 -4.08 -20.26 3.10
CA GLU A 209 -5.10 -21.11 3.72
C GLU A 209 -6.17 -21.55 2.71
N MET A 210 -6.67 -20.62 1.89
CA MET A 210 -7.65 -20.96 0.85
C MET A 210 -7.08 -22.00 -0.14
N VAL A 211 -5.83 -21.86 -0.57
CA VAL A 211 -5.19 -22.81 -1.48
C VAL A 211 -5.01 -24.18 -0.82
N LEU A 212 -4.60 -24.21 0.46
CA LEU A 212 -4.41 -25.46 1.20
C LEU A 212 -5.71 -26.23 1.47
N THR A 213 -6.83 -25.53 1.56
CA THR A 213 -8.15 -26.14 1.81
C THR A 213 -8.91 -26.51 0.55
N THR A 214 -8.39 -26.18 -0.65
CA THR A 214 -9.01 -26.55 -1.93
C THR A 214 -8.43 -27.85 -2.50
N GLU A 215 -9.29 -28.72 -3.06
CA GLU A 215 -8.87 -29.97 -3.72
C GLU A 215 -8.48 -29.76 -5.18
N SER A 216 -8.99 -28.72 -5.82
CA SER A 216 -8.75 -28.44 -7.24
C SER A 216 -8.62 -26.95 -7.50
N LEU A 217 -7.75 -26.61 -8.43
CA LEU A 217 -7.57 -25.27 -8.96
C LEU A 217 -7.95 -25.23 -10.43
N VAL A 218 -8.81 -24.27 -10.81
CA VAL A 218 -9.15 -24.00 -12.21
C VAL A 218 -8.50 -22.69 -12.61
N ALA A 219 -7.66 -22.72 -13.62
CA ALA A 219 -6.97 -21.55 -14.15
C ALA A 219 -7.02 -21.57 -15.69
N ASP A 220 -6.96 -20.39 -16.29
CA ASP A 220 -6.86 -20.26 -17.74
C ASP A 220 -5.51 -20.81 -18.23
N LEU A 221 -5.54 -21.50 -19.36
CA LEU A 221 -4.31 -21.91 -20.03
C LEU A 221 -3.60 -20.67 -20.58
N PRO A 222 -2.25 -20.58 -20.45
CA PRO A 222 -1.49 -19.49 -21.08
C PRO A 222 -1.78 -19.45 -22.57
N GLU A 223 -2.26 -18.32 -23.08
CA GLU A 223 -2.38 -18.14 -24.53
C GLU A 223 -0.99 -18.18 -25.16
N PRO A 224 -0.80 -18.96 -26.25
CA PRO A 224 0.46 -18.89 -26.98
C PRO A 224 0.69 -17.46 -27.48
N PRO A 225 1.93 -16.95 -27.47
CA PRO A 225 2.23 -15.62 -27.98
C PRO A 225 1.65 -15.49 -29.39
N ALA A 226 0.86 -14.43 -29.62
CA ALA A 226 0.28 -14.15 -30.94
C ALA A 226 1.38 -14.21 -31.99
N ALA A 227 1.21 -15.05 -33.01
CA ALA A 227 2.13 -15.13 -34.12
C ALA A 227 2.29 -13.72 -34.71
N PRO A 228 3.52 -13.28 -35.03
CA PRO A 228 3.73 -11.98 -35.66
C PRO A 228 2.83 -11.91 -36.90
N ALA A 229 2.03 -10.87 -37.00
CA ALA A 229 1.17 -10.65 -38.15
C ALA A 229 2.02 -10.80 -39.42
N ALA A 230 1.68 -11.77 -40.24
CA ALA A 230 2.36 -11.98 -41.52
C ALA A 230 2.29 -10.66 -42.28
N GLY A 231 3.46 -10.03 -42.47
CA GLY A 231 3.58 -8.78 -43.19
C GLY A 231 2.89 -8.93 -44.51
N GLY A 232 1.84 -8.11 -44.74
CA GLY A 232 1.16 -8.06 -46.02
C GLY A 232 2.17 -7.81 -47.11
N ASP A 233 2.32 -8.77 -47.97
CA ASP A 233 3.01 -8.67 -49.24
C ASP A 233 2.32 -7.54 -50.06
N MET A 234 2.92 -6.37 -50.08
CA MET A 234 2.60 -5.32 -51.03
C MET A 234 3.21 -5.69 -52.35
N GLY A 235 2.52 -6.62 -53.03
CA GLY A 235 2.81 -6.94 -54.42
C GLY A 235 2.90 -5.70 -55.28
N GLY A 236 4.06 -5.56 -55.92
CA GLY A 236 4.31 -4.51 -56.89
C GLY A 236 3.33 -4.54 -58.03
N MET A 237 2.91 -3.37 -58.47
CA MET A 237 2.47 -3.14 -59.82
C MET A 237 3.37 -2.10 -60.44
N GLY A 238 4.30 -2.62 -61.22
CA GLY A 238 4.95 -1.83 -62.28
C GLY A 238 4.02 -1.79 -63.50
N GLY A 239 3.97 -0.67 -64.15
CA GLY A 239 3.31 -0.36 -65.40
C GLY A 239 3.52 1.07 -65.72
#